data_0b1b4484db0887e99caee279db5eb766
#
_entry.id   0b1b4484db0887e99caee279db5eb766
#
_cell.length_a   1.000
_cell.length_b   1.000
_cell.length_c   1.000
_cell.angle_alpha   90.00
_cell.angle_beta   90.00
_cell.angle_gamma   90.00
#
_symmetry.space_group_name_H-M   'P 1'
#
loop_
_entity.id
_entity.type
_entity.pdbx_description
1 polymer ?
#
loop_
_entity_poly.entity_id
_entity_poly.type
_entity_poly.pdbx_seq_one_letter_code
_entity_poly.pdbx_strand_id
1 'polypeptide(L)'
;MIDRKRHRFILVNILKEIYADPLLGKSLGFKGGTAAFLFYDLPRLSVDLDFDLLDLQKEEAVFQKLKEVLNNFGQLREARKKRYTLFFLLNYQKGERNIKIEVSKRKTSAGYQVRQYLGIPVLVMDKSDMAASKLAAFLTRKKFAARDLFDLWF
;
A
#
# COMPACT_ATOMS: atom_id res chain seq x y z
N MET A 1 -14.27 14.54 -8.10
CA MET A 1 -13.54 14.00 -9.27
C MET A 1 -12.07 13.87 -8.94
N ILE A 2 -11.46 12.73 -9.28
CA ILE A 2 -10.05 12.49 -8.98
C ILE A 2 -9.20 13.01 -10.13
N ASP A 3 -8.26 13.93 -9.84
CA ASP A 3 -7.17 14.23 -10.75
C ASP A 3 -6.17 13.07 -10.68
N ARG A 4 -6.24 12.17 -11.65
CA ARG A 4 -5.46 10.92 -11.67
C ARG A 4 -3.95 11.17 -11.70
N LYS A 5 -3.50 12.17 -12.44
CA LYS A 5 -2.06 12.49 -12.53
C LYS A 5 -1.53 13.00 -11.20
N ARG A 6 -2.27 13.88 -10.58
CA ARG A 6 -1.90 14.45 -9.28
C ARG A 6 -1.94 13.38 -8.18
N HIS A 7 -3.00 12.59 -8.17
CA HIS A 7 -3.15 11.51 -7.18
C HIS A 7 -1.98 10.52 -7.29
N ARG A 8 -1.66 10.08 -8.51
CA ARG A 8 -0.52 9.19 -8.75
C ARG A 8 0.79 9.83 -8.31
N PHE A 9 0.99 11.10 -8.60
CA PHE A 9 2.18 11.84 -8.19
C PHE A 9 2.34 11.82 -6.66
N ILE A 10 1.27 12.08 -5.93
CA ILE A 10 1.28 12.03 -4.46
C ILE A 10 1.58 10.62 -3.95
N LEU A 11 0.92 9.60 -4.50
CA LEU A 11 1.17 8.20 -4.11
C LEU A 11 2.64 7.80 -4.30
N VAL A 12 3.23 8.15 -5.44
CA VAL A 12 4.62 7.84 -5.74
C VAL A 12 5.56 8.56 -4.78
N ASN A 13 5.28 9.82 -4.46
CA ASN A 13 6.10 10.59 -3.52
C ASN A 13 6.00 10.05 -2.08
N ILE A 14 4.82 9.62 -1.65
CA ILE A 14 4.66 8.95 -0.36
C ILE A 14 5.48 7.65 -0.33
N LEU A 15 5.38 6.86 -1.39
CA LEU A 15 6.13 5.60 -1.52
C LEU A 15 7.63 5.86 -1.47
N LYS A 16 8.09 6.90 -2.15
CA LYS A 16 9.49 7.33 -2.15
C LYS A 16 9.98 7.65 -0.72
N GLU A 17 9.23 8.44 0.02
CA GLU A 17 9.60 8.81 1.39
C GLU A 17 9.60 7.60 2.32
N ILE A 18 8.64 6.69 2.16
CA ILE A 18 8.59 5.45 2.95
C ILE A 18 9.87 4.63 2.72
N TYR A 19 10.26 4.41 1.48
CA TYR A 19 11.42 3.56 1.16
C TYR A 19 12.76 4.28 1.29
N ALA A 20 12.76 5.60 1.43
CA ALA A 20 13.94 6.36 1.83
C ALA A 20 14.23 6.26 3.32
N ASP A 21 13.23 5.92 4.13
CA ASP A 21 13.39 5.75 5.57
C ASP A 21 13.92 4.34 5.88
N PRO A 22 15.05 4.21 6.62
CA PRO A 22 15.65 2.90 6.90
C PRO A 22 14.73 1.96 7.69
N LEU A 23 13.95 2.47 8.62
CA LEU A 23 13.01 1.66 9.40
C LEU A 23 11.86 1.16 8.52
N LEU A 24 11.19 2.07 7.84
CA LEU A 24 10.03 1.74 7.01
C LEU A 24 10.42 0.87 5.82
N GLY A 25 11.53 1.19 5.17
CA GLY A 25 11.99 0.46 3.99
C GLY A 25 12.32 -1.01 4.25
N LYS A 26 12.72 -1.35 5.48
CA LYS A 26 13.02 -2.73 5.90
C LYS A 26 11.80 -3.44 6.48
N SER A 27 10.85 -2.70 7.02
CA SER A 27 9.74 -3.25 7.79
C SER A 27 8.47 -3.45 6.98
N LEU A 28 8.35 -2.78 5.83
CA LEU A 28 7.13 -2.79 5.02
C LEU A 28 7.34 -3.47 3.67
N GLY A 29 6.51 -4.46 3.39
CA GLY A 29 6.41 -5.07 2.08
C GLY A 29 5.24 -4.48 1.30
N PHE A 30 5.50 -3.91 0.13
CA PHE A 30 4.49 -3.24 -0.69
C PHE A 30 3.68 -4.26 -1.48
N LYS A 31 2.35 -4.15 -1.40
CA LYS A 31 1.42 -5.08 -2.04
C LYS A 31 0.16 -4.35 -2.54
N GLY A 32 -0.80 -5.09 -3.03
CA GLY A 32 -2.11 -4.59 -3.40
C GLY A 32 -2.17 -4.03 -4.82
N GLY A 33 -3.29 -3.37 -5.12
CA GLY A 33 -3.58 -2.89 -6.49
C GLY A 33 -2.61 -1.84 -7.00
N THR A 34 -2.14 -0.94 -6.14
CA THR A 34 -1.16 0.08 -6.55
C THR A 34 0.19 -0.56 -6.86
N ALA A 35 0.62 -1.55 -6.07
CA ALA A 35 1.84 -2.31 -6.37
C ALA A 35 1.73 -3.03 -7.72
N ALA A 36 0.60 -3.67 -7.98
CA ALA A 36 0.35 -4.33 -9.26
C ALA A 36 0.35 -3.34 -10.43
N PHE A 37 -0.24 -2.17 -10.23
CA PHE A 37 -0.25 -1.11 -11.25
C PHE A 37 1.16 -0.59 -11.57
N LEU A 38 1.97 -0.33 -10.53
CA LEU A 38 3.30 0.24 -10.73
C LEU A 38 4.35 -0.76 -11.21
N PHE A 39 4.25 -2.03 -10.78
CA PHE A 39 5.31 -3.02 -11.00
C PHE A 39 4.93 -4.17 -11.93
N TYR A 40 3.65 -4.47 -12.10
CA TYR A 40 3.19 -5.62 -12.85
C TYR A 40 2.19 -5.26 -13.96
N ASP A 41 2.21 -4.01 -14.39
CA ASP A 41 1.44 -3.52 -15.54
C ASP A 41 -0.07 -3.74 -15.46
N LEU A 42 -0.62 -3.78 -14.25
CA LEU A 42 -2.08 -3.81 -14.09
C LEU A 42 -2.66 -2.53 -14.72
N PRO A 43 -3.53 -2.63 -15.73
CA PRO A 43 -3.98 -1.43 -16.48
C PRO A 43 -5.02 -0.58 -15.76
N ARG A 44 -5.27 -0.86 -14.50
CA ARG A 44 -6.24 -0.17 -13.66
C ARG A 44 -5.53 0.69 -12.61
N LEU A 45 -5.85 1.99 -12.56
CA LEU A 45 -5.34 2.86 -11.51
C LEU A 45 -5.91 2.44 -10.15
N SER A 46 -5.03 2.22 -9.20
CA SER A 46 -5.38 2.05 -7.80
C SER A 46 -5.06 3.34 -7.04
N VAL A 47 -5.83 3.61 -5.99
CA VAL A 47 -5.80 4.91 -5.30
C VAL A 47 -5.28 4.82 -3.86
N ASP A 48 -5.02 3.62 -3.37
CA ASP A 48 -4.60 3.37 -1.99
C ASP A 48 -3.21 2.72 -1.94
N LEU A 49 -2.58 2.74 -0.77
CA LEU A 49 -1.31 2.07 -0.53
C LEU A 49 -1.50 0.96 0.50
N ASP A 50 -1.09 -0.24 0.15
CA ASP A 50 -1.19 -1.41 1.01
C ASP A 50 0.17 -2.04 1.25
N PHE A 51 0.43 -2.43 2.49
CA PHE A 51 1.69 -3.04 2.92
C PHE A 51 1.44 -4.21 3.86
N ASP A 52 2.43 -5.08 3.97
CA ASP A 52 2.56 -6.04 5.08
C ASP A 52 3.62 -5.55 6.05
N LEU A 53 3.34 -5.67 7.35
CA LEU A 53 4.34 -5.45 8.39
C LEU A 53 5.17 -6.74 8.53
N LEU A 54 6.43 -6.68 8.12
CA LEU A 54 7.29 -7.86 8.03
C LEU A 54 7.91 -8.26 9.37
N ASP A 55 8.00 -7.32 10.32
CA ASP A 55 8.48 -7.55 11.68
C ASP A 55 7.47 -6.96 12.66
N LEU A 56 6.69 -7.82 13.30
CA LEU A 56 5.64 -7.41 14.23
C LEU A 56 6.18 -6.68 15.46
N GLN A 57 7.44 -6.91 15.83
CA GLN A 57 8.07 -6.20 16.94
C GLN A 57 8.29 -4.72 16.64
N LYS A 58 8.24 -4.34 15.38
CA LYS A 58 8.41 -2.95 14.93
C LYS A 58 7.08 -2.19 14.79
N GLU A 59 5.98 -2.77 15.20
CA GLU A 59 4.64 -2.18 15.01
C GLU A 59 4.55 -0.74 15.50
N GLU A 60 4.94 -0.48 16.75
CA GLU A 60 4.83 0.87 17.33
C GLU A 60 5.74 1.86 16.63
N ALA A 61 7.00 1.47 16.39
CA ALA A 61 7.97 2.34 15.71
C ALA A 61 7.51 2.66 14.27
N VAL A 62 7.00 1.67 13.56
CA VAL A 62 6.46 1.84 12.19
C VAL A 62 5.23 2.76 12.22
N PHE A 63 4.32 2.55 13.16
CA PHE A 63 3.12 3.38 13.28
C PHE A 63 3.48 4.85 13.48
N GLN A 64 4.38 5.14 14.42
CA GLN A 64 4.79 6.52 14.70
C GLN A 64 5.54 7.15 13.52
N LYS A 65 6.42 6.39 12.87
CA LYS A 65 7.17 6.89 11.72
C LYS A 65 6.28 7.16 10.51
N LEU A 66 5.30 6.28 10.25
CA LEU A 66 4.32 6.53 9.19
C LEU A 66 3.51 7.79 9.43
N LYS A 67 3.08 8.03 10.67
CA LYS A 67 2.40 9.29 11.02
C LYS A 67 3.25 10.50 10.66
N GLU A 68 4.53 10.46 11.02
CA GLU A 68 5.48 11.53 10.73
C GLU A 68 5.60 11.78 9.22
N VAL A 69 5.84 10.72 8.45
CA VAL A 69 6.00 10.80 7.00
C VAL A 69 4.72 11.32 6.35
N LEU A 70 3.57 10.76 6.71
CA LEU A 70 2.29 11.13 6.11
C LEU A 70 1.87 12.57 6.43
N ASN A 71 2.22 13.08 7.59
CA ASN A 71 1.93 14.47 7.97
C ASN A 71 2.64 15.48 7.06
N ASN A 72 3.69 15.08 6.35
CA ASN A 72 4.37 15.94 5.39
C ASN A 72 3.59 16.13 4.09
N PHE A 73 2.59 15.29 3.83
CA PHE A 73 1.82 15.29 2.58
C PHE A 73 0.42 15.87 2.71
N GLY A 74 -0.05 16.12 3.92
CA GLY A 74 -1.38 16.65 4.14
C GLY A 74 -1.86 16.43 5.55
N GLN A 75 -3.19 16.42 5.72
CA GLN A 75 -3.82 16.21 7.01
C GLN A 75 -4.20 14.75 7.21
N LEU A 76 -3.69 14.13 8.26
CA LEU A 76 -4.16 12.80 8.68
C LEU A 76 -5.54 12.94 9.32
N ARG A 77 -6.55 12.40 8.65
CA ARG A 77 -7.93 12.35 9.15
C ARG A 77 -8.09 11.25 10.19
N GLU A 78 -7.39 10.13 9.98
CA GLU A 78 -7.35 9.01 10.91
C GLU A 78 -5.95 8.41 10.95
N ALA A 79 -5.55 7.93 12.12
CA ALA A 79 -4.36 7.12 12.33
C ALA A 79 -4.69 6.16 13.49
N ARG A 80 -4.96 4.89 13.18
CA ARG A 80 -5.50 3.94 14.15
C ARG A 80 -4.78 2.60 14.07
N LYS A 81 -4.52 2.04 15.25
CA LYS A 81 -4.08 0.65 15.38
C LYS A 81 -5.32 -0.22 15.55
N LYS A 82 -5.66 -0.96 14.51
CA LYS A 82 -6.74 -1.96 14.56
C LYS A 82 -6.15 -3.32 14.93
N ARG A 83 -7.02 -4.31 15.17
CA ARG A 83 -6.57 -5.66 15.54
C ARG A 83 -5.59 -6.27 14.55
N TYR A 84 -5.86 -6.13 13.24
CA TYR A 84 -5.07 -6.76 12.18
C TYR A 84 -4.41 -5.78 11.23
N THR A 85 -4.56 -4.48 11.47
CA THR A 85 -4.15 -3.46 10.49
C THR A 85 -3.74 -2.17 11.21
N LEU A 86 -2.68 -1.54 10.73
CA LEU A 86 -2.41 -0.13 10.99
C LEU A 86 -3.11 0.64 9.89
N PHE A 87 -3.99 1.55 10.26
CA PHE A 87 -4.86 2.26 9.31
C PHE A 87 -4.61 3.76 9.35
N PHE A 88 -4.44 4.34 8.16
CA PHE A 88 -4.24 5.79 8.01
C PHE A 88 -5.14 6.30 6.90
N LEU A 89 -5.75 7.46 7.12
CA LEU A 89 -6.52 8.17 6.12
C LEU A 89 -5.95 9.56 5.96
N LEU A 90 -5.40 9.85 4.78
CA LEU A 90 -4.69 11.08 4.47
C LEU A 90 -5.49 11.93 3.49
N ASN A 91 -5.70 13.18 3.85
CA ASN A 91 -6.22 14.19 2.93
C ASN A 91 -5.10 15.12 2.50
N TYR A 92 -4.65 15.01 1.27
CA TYR A 92 -3.56 15.84 0.75
C TYR A 92 -4.04 17.18 0.19
N GLN A 93 -5.33 17.29 -0.10
CA GLN A 93 -5.95 18.55 -0.56
C GLN A 93 -7.45 18.50 -0.33
N LYS A 94 -7.99 19.60 0.22
CA LYS A 94 -9.43 19.76 0.42
C LYS A 94 -10.19 19.60 -0.91
N GLY A 95 -11.24 18.78 -0.90
CA GLY A 95 -12.04 18.49 -2.08
C GLY A 95 -11.53 17.32 -2.92
N GLU A 96 -10.32 16.83 -2.67
CA GLU A 96 -9.78 15.66 -3.33
C GLU A 96 -10.07 14.38 -2.54
N ARG A 97 -9.99 13.24 -3.22
CA ARG A 97 -10.17 11.94 -2.60
C ARG A 97 -9.05 11.67 -1.59
N ASN A 98 -9.41 11.20 -0.41
CA ASN A 98 -8.45 10.77 0.58
C ASN A 98 -7.65 9.56 0.09
N ILE A 99 -6.40 9.46 0.57
CA ILE A 99 -5.57 8.28 0.35
C ILE A 99 -5.67 7.41 1.61
N LYS A 100 -6.01 6.15 1.42
CA LYS A 100 -6.02 5.16 2.48
C LYS A 100 -4.68 4.42 2.46
N ILE A 101 -4.02 4.35 3.60
CA ILE A 101 -2.79 3.58 3.78
C ILE A 101 -3.08 2.51 4.82
N GLU A 102 -2.90 1.25 4.45
CA GLU A 102 -3.12 0.12 5.33
C GLU A 102 -1.86 -0.73 5.43
N VAL A 103 -1.50 -1.09 6.65
CA VAL A 103 -0.41 -2.01 6.93
C VAL A 103 -0.99 -3.23 7.64
N SER A 104 -0.99 -4.37 6.97
CA SER A 104 -1.48 -5.61 7.55
C SER A 104 -0.50 -6.12 8.60
N LYS A 105 -1.03 -6.47 9.78
CA LYS A 105 -0.26 -7.10 10.87
C LYS A 105 -0.40 -8.61 10.85
N ARG A 106 -1.09 -9.17 9.88
CA ARG A 106 -1.24 -10.62 9.75
C ARG A 106 0.08 -11.24 9.31
N LYS A 107 0.41 -12.37 9.91
CA LYS A 107 1.60 -13.12 9.49
C LYS A 107 1.42 -13.57 8.04
N THR A 108 2.45 -13.35 7.23
CA THR A 108 2.43 -13.72 5.81
C THR A 108 3.59 -14.63 5.49
N SER A 109 3.36 -15.58 4.57
CA SER A 109 4.40 -16.41 3.97
C SER A 109 4.77 -15.92 2.57
N ALA A 110 4.22 -14.79 2.12
CA ALA A 110 4.50 -14.22 0.81
C ALA A 110 5.97 -13.84 0.65
N GLY A 111 6.50 -14.01 -0.55
CA GLY A 111 7.83 -13.54 -0.91
C GLY A 111 7.81 -12.08 -1.32
N TYR A 112 8.93 -11.43 -1.06
CA TYR A 112 9.16 -10.03 -1.42
C TYR A 112 10.53 -9.90 -2.07
N GLN A 113 10.65 -8.99 -3.04
CA GLN A 113 11.92 -8.69 -3.68
C GLN A 113 12.08 -7.18 -3.85
N VAL A 114 13.33 -6.73 -3.87
CA VAL A 114 13.62 -5.31 -4.14
C VAL A 114 13.52 -5.08 -5.64
N ARG A 115 12.68 -4.11 -6.03
CA ARG A 115 12.55 -3.67 -7.42
C ARG A 115 12.66 -2.16 -7.49
N GLN A 116 13.18 -1.67 -8.61
CA GLN A 116 13.34 -0.24 -8.83
C GLN A 116 12.10 0.36 -9.50
N TYR A 117 11.65 1.48 -8.98
CA TYR A 117 10.62 2.30 -9.63
C TYR A 117 11.10 3.74 -9.66
N LEU A 118 11.39 4.27 -10.86
CA LEU A 118 11.94 5.61 -11.04
C LEU A 118 13.16 5.87 -10.14
N GLY A 119 14.06 4.89 -10.03
CA GLY A 119 15.25 4.98 -9.21
C GLY A 119 15.04 4.73 -7.71
N ILE A 120 13.81 4.43 -7.28
CA ILE A 120 13.49 4.16 -5.87
C ILE A 120 13.51 2.64 -5.65
N PRO A 121 14.34 2.13 -4.71
CA PRO A 121 14.28 0.70 -4.37
C PRO A 121 13.06 0.44 -3.48
N VAL A 122 12.17 -0.42 -3.94
CA VAL A 122 10.91 -0.76 -3.24
C VAL A 122 10.88 -2.26 -2.99
N LEU A 123 10.52 -2.65 -1.77
CA LEU A 123 10.35 -4.06 -1.41
C LEU A 123 8.92 -4.48 -1.78
N VAL A 124 8.79 -5.21 -2.88
CA VAL A 124 7.49 -5.53 -3.50
C VAL A 124 7.18 -7.01 -3.39
N MET A 125 5.92 -7.33 -3.10
CA MET A 125 5.43 -8.70 -3.09
C MET A 125 5.61 -9.35 -4.46
N ASP A 126 6.03 -10.62 -4.49
CA ASP A 126 6.16 -11.39 -5.71
C ASP A 126 4.82 -11.47 -6.44
N LYS A 127 4.86 -11.47 -7.76
CA LYS A 127 3.66 -11.47 -8.60
C LYS A 127 2.76 -12.69 -8.32
N SER A 128 3.35 -13.86 -8.15
CA SER A 128 2.61 -15.09 -7.85
C SER A 128 1.89 -15.01 -6.50
N ASP A 129 2.55 -14.46 -5.47
CA ASP A 129 1.95 -14.28 -4.15
C ASP A 129 0.86 -13.21 -4.17
N MET A 130 1.04 -12.18 -4.97
CA MET A 130 0.02 -11.15 -5.17
C MET A 130 -1.23 -11.72 -5.82
N ALA A 131 -1.06 -12.55 -6.85
CA ALA A 131 -2.17 -13.25 -7.50
C ALA A 131 -2.88 -14.20 -6.55
N ALA A 132 -2.12 -14.95 -5.73
CA ALA A 132 -2.69 -15.86 -4.73
C ALA A 132 -3.52 -15.10 -3.69
N SER A 133 -3.04 -13.94 -3.23
CA SER A 133 -3.76 -13.08 -2.27
C SER A 133 -5.07 -12.57 -2.87
N LYS A 134 -5.07 -12.18 -4.14
CA LYS A 134 -6.27 -11.74 -4.85
C LYS A 134 -7.28 -12.87 -5.03
N LEU A 135 -6.81 -14.06 -5.36
CA LEU A 135 -7.66 -15.24 -5.49
C LEU A 135 -8.32 -15.59 -4.17
N ALA A 136 -7.55 -15.60 -3.07
CA ALA A 136 -8.09 -15.85 -1.74
C ALA A 136 -9.16 -14.82 -1.37
N ALA A 137 -8.91 -13.54 -1.62
CA ALA A 137 -9.89 -12.48 -1.37
C ALA A 137 -11.16 -12.66 -2.20
N PHE A 138 -11.01 -13.02 -3.47
CA PHE A 138 -12.14 -13.29 -4.37
C PHE A 138 -13.01 -14.45 -3.87
N LEU A 139 -12.38 -15.56 -3.45
CA LEU A 139 -13.08 -16.76 -2.99
C LEU A 139 -13.74 -16.60 -1.63
N THR A 140 -13.23 -15.71 -0.76
CA THR A 140 -13.72 -15.55 0.61
C THR A 140 -14.67 -14.37 0.80
N ARG A 141 -14.78 -13.47 -0.17
CA ARG A 141 -15.67 -12.32 -0.07
C ARG A 141 -17.13 -12.76 -0.18
N LYS A 142 -17.97 -12.16 0.68
CA LYS A 142 -19.41 -12.34 0.61
C LYS A 142 -20.04 -11.64 -0.58
N LYS A 143 -19.41 -10.58 -1.07
CA LYS A 143 -19.86 -9.83 -2.25
C LYS A 143 -18.81 -9.93 -3.35
N PHE A 144 -19.27 -10.27 -4.55
CA PHE A 144 -18.44 -10.26 -5.75
C PHE A 144 -17.97 -8.84 -6.04
N ALA A 145 -16.67 -8.68 -6.30
CA ALA A 145 -16.09 -7.43 -6.76
C ALA A 145 -15.44 -7.66 -8.12
N ALA A 146 -15.98 -7.02 -9.16
CA ALA A 146 -15.48 -7.17 -10.53
C ALA A 146 -13.98 -6.82 -10.65
N ARG A 147 -13.50 -5.87 -9.84
CA ARG A 147 -12.08 -5.48 -9.80
C ARG A 147 -11.16 -6.64 -9.41
N ASP A 148 -11.59 -7.54 -8.53
CA ASP A 148 -10.77 -8.68 -8.11
C ASP A 148 -10.63 -9.70 -9.24
N LEU A 149 -11.70 -9.93 -10.00
CA LEU A 149 -11.65 -10.77 -11.18
C LEU A 149 -10.77 -10.17 -12.27
N PHE A 150 -10.86 -8.86 -12.47
CA PHE A 150 -10.03 -8.12 -13.41
C PHE A 150 -8.54 -8.22 -13.03
N ASP A 151 -8.24 -8.04 -11.75
CA ASP A 151 -6.86 -8.10 -11.25
C ASP A 151 -6.25 -9.50 -11.45
N LEU A 152 -7.06 -10.56 -11.29
CA LEU A 152 -6.62 -11.95 -11.51
C LEU A 152 -6.36 -12.26 -12.98
N TRP A 153 -7.13 -11.65 -13.88
CA TRP A 153 -6.99 -11.84 -15.33
C TRP A 153 -5.63 -11.33 -15.83
N PHE A 154 -5.10 -10.31 -15.20
CA PHE A 154 -3.80 -9.72 -15.51
C PHE A 154 -2.72 -10.19 -14.56
#